data_39a00d5bf53fff173f3bd11a1fd85f25
#
_entry.id   39a00d5bf53fff173f3bd11a1fd85f25
#
_cell.length_a   1.000
_cell.length_b   1.000
_cell.length_c   1.000
_cell.angle_alpha   90.00
_cell.angle_beta   90.00
_cell.angle_gamma   90.00
#
_symmetry.space_group_name_H-M   'P 1'
#
loop_
_entity.id
_entity.type
_entity.pdbx_description
1 polymer ?
#
loop_
_entity_poly.entity_id
_entity_poly.type
_entity_poly.pdbx_seq_one_letter_code
_entity_poly.pdbx_strand_id
1 'polypeptide(L)'
;MVRDILKGNPKLAEIGWHEESLGRNAIAGGFQGQRMWTDWLPNADFTEAITASGFDWNGKREPIPFATENDTLNGVSMMLGWLVTNKAAIFSDVRTYWSPESVERVTGKKLTGKAANGIMHLINSGASCLDGSAAAKNEKGEGCMKEWWNLTDEDIKALTEATDWCRANYEYFRGGGFSSHFKTAAEMPVTMIRTNIVEGVGPTLQIIEGYTCVLEDDVHKVLDERTDRSWPTTWFAPNLSTKSADSVYNVMAKWGANHGATVHGHVGDRLITLASMLRIPVAFHNVTEDRIFRPHSFNGFGTTDLESQDFRACAYYGPLYR
;
A
#
# COMPACT_ATOMS: atom_id res chain seq x y z
N MET A 1 11.20 -19.04 -10.10
CA MET A 1 10.09 -19.94 -9.67
C MET A 1 8.80 -19.17 -9.41
N VAL A 2 8.66 -18.29 -8.41
CA VAL A 2 7.36 -17.58 -8.16
C VAL A 2 6.87 -16.85 -9.41
N ARG A 3 7.74 -16.09 -10.08
CA ARG A 3 7.38 -15.41 -11.32
C ARG A 3 6.98 -16.38 -12.44
N ASP A 4 7.65 -17.52 -12.53
CA ASP A 4 7.30 -18.55 -13.54
C ASP A 4 5.92 -19.14 -13.26
N ILE A 5 5.57 -19.33 -11.98
CA ILE A 5 4.22 -19.75 -11.60
C ILE A 5 3.19 -18.71 -12.01
N LEU A 6 3.47 -17.42 -11.77
CA LEU A 6 2.53 -16.33 -12.07
C LEU A 6 2.38 -16.08 -13.59
N LYS A 7 3.50 -15.95 -14.30
CA LYS A 7 3.56 -15.46 -15.70
C LYS A 7 3.89 -16.51 -16.73
N GLY A 8 4.32 -17.70 -16.31
CA GLY A 8 4.86 -18.74 -17.17
C GLY A 8 6.34 -18.57 -17.51
N ASN A 9 6.93 -19.65 -18.01
CA ASN A 9 8.31 -19.68 -18.50
C ASN A 9 8.42 -20.70 -19.64
N PRO A 10 8.53 -20.27 -20.90
CA PRO A 10 8.61 -21.17 -22.06
C PRO A 10 9.74 -22.21 -21.98
N LYS A 11 10.84 -21.89 -21.28
CA LYS A 11 11.96 -22.84 -21.12
C LYS A 11 11.59 -24.10 -20.34
N LEU A 12 10.51 -24.06 -19.55
CA LEU A 12 10.03 -25.25 -18.85
C LEU A 12 9.46 -26.28 -19.83
N ALA A 13 8.86 -25.85 -20.95
CA ALA A 13 8.38 -26.74 -21.97
C ALA A 13 9.52 -27.51 -22.69
N GLU A 14 10.70 -26.88 -22.83
CA GLU A 14 11.89 -27.49 -23.44
C GLU A 14 12.41 -28.71 -22.66
N ILE A 15 12.11 -28.75 -21.36
CA ILE A 15 12.50 -29.85 -20.44
C ILE A 15 11.32 -30.73 -20.04
N GLY A 16 10.19 -30.64 -20.76
CA GLY A 16 9.05 -31.54 -20.61
C GLY A 16 7.93 -31.02 -19.67
N TRP A 17 8.05 -29.84 -19.10
CA TRP A 17 7.07 -29.23 -18.19
C TRP A 17 6.12 -28.30 -18.97
N HIS A 18 5.26 -28.86 -19.80
CA HIS A 18 4.42 -28.10 -20.76
C HIS A 18 3.34 -27.28 -20.05
N GLU A 19 2.63 -27.84 -19.06
CA GLU A 19 1.60 -27.11 -18.31
C GLU A 19 2.20 -25.98 -17.46
N GLU A 20 3.27 -26.27 -16.74
CA GLU A 20 3.96 -25.31 -15.87
C GLU A 20 4.55 -24.16 -16.67
N SER A 21 4.92 -24.40 -17.94
CA SER A 21 5.44 -23.36 -18.83
C SER A 21 4.44 -22.25 -19.12
N LEU A 22 3.15 -22.53 -19.07
CA LEU A 22 2.07 -21.55 -19.29
C LEU A 22 1.88 -20.62 -18.11
N GLY A 23 2.23 -21.04 -16.89
CA GLY A 23 1.95 -20.33 -15.67
C GLY A 23 0.45 -20.17 -15.39
N ARG A 24 0.11 -19.25 -14.51
CA ARG A 24 -1.28 -18.98 -14.10
C ARG A 24 -1.91 -17.75 -14.76
N ASN A 25 -1.17 -17.05 -15.61
CA ASN A 25 -1.56 -15.75 -16.16
C ASN A 25 -2.03 -14.77 -15.09
N ALA A 26 -1.35 -14.80 -13.93
CA ALA A 26 -1.72 -14.03 -12.76
C ALA A 26 -1.02 -12.67 -12.77
N ILE A 27 -1.73 -11.63 -12.33
CA ILE A 27 -1.23 -10.26 -12.22
C ILE A 27 -0.96 -9.83 -10.79
N ALA A 28 -1.31 -10.66 -9.83
CA ALA A 28 -1.04 -10.49 -8.40
C ALA A 28 -0.89 -11.86 -7.73
N GLY A 29 -0.34 -11.90 -6.53
CA GLY A 29 -0.19 -13.11 -5.75
C GLY A 29 0.04 -12.82 -4.27
N GLY A 30 0.33 -13.87 -3.50
CA GLY A 30 0.69 -13.80 -2.09
C GLY A 30 1.00 -15.19 -1.55
N PHE A 31 1.78 -15.27 -0.47
CA PHE A 31 2.01 -16.51 0.23
C PHE A 31 0.98 -16.68 1.35
N GLN A 32 0.27 -17.79 1.33
CA GLN A 32 -0.70 -18.09 2.38
C GLN A 32 0.02 -18.44 3.68
N GLY A 33 -0.31 -17.72 4.73
CA GLY A 33 0.11 -18.05 6.09
C GLY A 33 1.59 -17.85 6.35
N GLN A 34 1.97 -16.67 6.74
CA GLN A 34 3.34 -16.32 7.11
C GLN A 34 3.98 -17.30 8.10
N ARG A 35 3.18 -17.91 9.00
CA ARG A 35 3.66 -18.76 10.09
C ARG A 35 3.62 -20.25 9.82
N MET A 36 2.85 -20.76 8.86
CA MET A 36 2.66 -22.21 8.70
C MET A 36 3.93 -22.94 8.30
N TRP A 37 4.79 -22.34 7.50
CA TRP A 37 6.09 -22.92 7.12
C TRP A 37 7.28 -22.28 7.82
N THR A 38 7.13 -21.09 8.41
CA THR A 38 8.22 -20.32 9.00
C THR A 38 8.77 -20.94 10.31
N ASP A 39 8.11 -21.95 10.85
CA ASP A 39 8.65 -22.77 11.92
C ASP A 39 9.74 -23.74 11.42
N TRP A 40 9.76 -24.06 10.14
CA TRP A 40 10.64 -25.06 9.53
C TRP A 40 11.51 -24.50 8.38
N LEU A 41 10.98 -23.51 7.67
CA LEU A 41 11.62 -22.92 6.49
C LEU A 41 11.79 -21.41 6.72
N PRO A 42 12.77 -20.77 6.06
CA PRO A 42 12.89 -19.33 6.06
C PRO A 42 11.60 -18.65 5.60
N ASN A 43 11.35 -17.44 6.12
CA ASN A 43 10.22 -16.62 5.67
C ASN A 43 10.34 -16.26 4.18
N ALA A 44 9.25 -15.78 3.59
CA ALA A 44 9.17 -15.45 2.17
C ALA A 44 9.45 -13.98 1.85
N ASP A 45 9.83 -13.17 2.84
CA ASP A 45 9.92 -11.71 2.76
C ASP A 45 10.80 -11.23 1.60
N PHE A 46 11.96 -11.87 1.40
CA PHE A 46 12.82 -11.55 0.26
C PHE A 46 12.07 -11.71 -1.08
N THR A 47 11.34 -12.80 -1.23
CA THR A 47 10.58 -13.07 -2.47
C THR A 47 9.43 -12.09 -2.63
N GLU A 48 8.72 -11.75 -1.55
CA GLU A 48 7.63 -10.76 -1.55
C GLU A 48 8.17 -9.38 -1.95
N ALA A 49 9.21 -8.90 -1.28
CA ALA A 49 9.83 -7.60 -1.57
C ALA A 49 10.24 -7.48 -3.03
N ILE A 50 11.03 -8.44 -3.52
CA ILE A 50 11.52 -8.41 -4.90
C ILE A 50 10.37 -8.56 -5.90
N THR A 51 9.39 -9.44 -5.65
CA THR A 51 8.26 -9.62 -6.58
C THR A 51 7.41 -8.36 -6.69
N ALA A 52 7.17 -7.67 -5.58
CA ALA A 52 6.39 -6.44 -5.53
C ALA A 52 7.13 -5.20 -6.05
N SER A 53 8.45 -5.24 -6.18
CA SER A 53 9.27 -4.11 -6.64
C SER A 53 9.24 -3.92 -8.16
N GLY A 54 9.48 -2.68 -8.61
CA GLY A 54 9.62 -2.30 -10.03
C GLY A 54 10.92 -2.75 -10.69
N PHE A 55 11.72 -3.57 -10.01
CA PHE A 55 13.02 -4.08 -10.48
C PHE A 55 13.41 -5.39 -9.79
N ASP A 56 14.42 -6.05 -10.34
CA ASP A 56 15.15 -7.15 -9.71
C ASP A 56 16.62 -7.10 -10.15
N TRP A 57 17.39 -8.17 -9.92
CA TRP A 57 18.81 -8.24 -10.30
C TRP A 57 19.08 -8.23 -11.83
N ASN A 58 18.03 -8.31 -12.66
CA ASN A 58 18.13 -8.17 -14.12
C ASN A 58 17.80 -6.73 -14.58
N GLY A 59 17.55 -5.81 -13.66
CA GLY A 59 17.15 -4.43 -13.91
C GLY A 59 15.66 -4.18 -13.70
N LYS A 60 15.17 -3.06 -14.27
CA LYS A 60 13.78 -2.63 -14.12
C LYS A 60 12.79 -3.60 -14.78
N ARG A 61 11.64 -3.75 -14.15
CA ARG A 61 10.54 -4.58 -14.65
C ARG A 61 9.21 -4.15 -14.05
N GLU A 62 8.14 -4.59 -14.66
CA GLU A 62 6.79 -4.41 -14.13
C GLU A 62 6.66 -5.06 -12.73
N PRO A 63 6.22 -4.30 -11.70
CA PRO A 63 5.96 -4.86 -10.39
C PRO A 63 4.77 -5.81 -10.44
N ILE A 64 4.82 -6.86 -9.64
CA ILE A 64 3.68 -7.76 -9.46
C ILE A 64 3.19 -7.56 -8.03
N PRO A 65 1.99 -6.96 -7.81
CA PRO A 65 1.41 -6.85 -6.49
C PRO A 65 1.45 -8.19 -5.75
N PHE A 66 2.13 -8.22 -4.61
CA PHE A 66 2.31 -9.45 -3.86
C PHE A 66 1.92 -9.19 -2.41
N ALA A 67 0.79 -9.78 -2.00
CA ALA A 67 0.18 -9.47 -0.71
C ALA A 67 0.75 -10.36 0.39
N THR A 68 1.27 -9.74 1.43
CA THR A 68 1.67 -10.41 2.67
C THR A 68 0.49 -11.17 3.28
N GLU A 69 0.74 -12.34 3.85
CA GLU A 69 -0.28 -13.22 4.45
C GLU A 69 -1.37 -13.66 3.45
N ASN A 70 -1.16 -13.44 2.17
CA ASN A 70 -2.15 -13.62 1.10
C ASN A 70 -3.48 -12.89 1.40
N ASP A 71 -3.41 -11.67 2.00
CA ASP A 71 -4.59 -10.82 2.11
C ASP A 71 -5.04 -10.41 0.71
N THR A 72 -5.91 -11.23 0.13
CA THR A 72 -6.39 -11.06 -1.25
C THR A 72 -7.07 -9.71 -1.46
N LEU A 73 -7.82 -9.20 -0.47
CA LEU A 73 -8.47 -7.90 -0.59
C LEU A 73 -7.46 -6.76 -0.63
N ASN A 74 -6.38 -6.87 0.14
CA ASN A 74 -5.29 -5.90 0.04
C ASN A 74 -4.49 -6.09 -1.25
N GLY A 75 -4.30 -7.32 -1.72
CA GLY A 75 -3.72 -7.61 -3.03
C GLY A 75 -4.50 -6.96 -4.17
N VAL A 76 -5.84 -6.99 -4.12
CA VAL A 76 -6.70 -6.24 -5.07
C VAL A 76 -6.48 -4.73 -4.93
N SER A 77 -6.37 -4.20 -3.71
CA SER A 77 -6.08 -2.79 -3.47
C SER A 77 -4.72 -2.38 -4.06
N MET A 78 -3.68 -3.19 -3.86
CA MET A 78 -2.35 -2.99 -4.46
C MET A 78 -2.44 -3.00 -6.00
N MET A 79 -3.18 -3.93 -6.56
CA MET A 79 -3.39 -4.02 -8.02
C MET A 79 -4.09 -2.78 -8.58
N LEU A 80 -5.17 -2.31 -7.94
CA LEU A 80 -5.87 -1.09 -8.36
C LEU A 80 -4.95 0.12 -8.30
N GLY A 81 -4.19 0.25 -7.21
CA GLY A 81 -3.21 1.32 -7.04
C GLY A 81 -2.10 1.29 -8.08
N TRP A 82 -1.52 0.12 -8.33
CA TRP A 82 -0.53 -0.08 -9.38
C TRP A 82 -1.07 0.28 -10.78
N LEU A 83 -2.25 -0.22 -11.16
CA LEU A 83 -2.86 0.06 -12.46
C LEU A 83 -3.16 1.54 -12.68
N VAL A 84 -3.51 2.29 -11.63
CA VAL A 84 -3.78 3.72 -11.72
C VAL A 84 -2.51 4.56 -11.78
N THR A 85 -1.42 4.09 -11.15
CA THR A 85 -0.19 4.86 -10.99
C THR A 85 0.97 4.36 -11.86
N ASN A 86 0.91 3.12 -12.31
CA ASN A 86 2.03 2.38 -12.93
C ASN A 86 3.28 2.29 -12.02
N LYS A 87 3.09 2.46 -10.71
CA LYS A 87 4.14 2.41 -9.69
C LYS A 87 3.90 1.22 -8.77
N ALA A 88 4.95 0.70 -8.17
CA ALA A 88 4.81 -0.32 -7.14
C ALA A 88 3.87 0.16 -6.02
N ALA A 89 3.16 -0.76 -5.40
CA ALA A 89 2.28 -0.47 -4.28
C ALA A 89 2.87 -1.04 -2.99
N ILE A 90 2.94 -0.22 -1.95
CA ILE A 90 3.41 -0.62 -0.62
C ILE A 90 2.28 -1.39 0.07
N PHE A 91 2.53 -2.61 0.50
CA PHE A 91 1.65 -3.28 1.46
C PHE A 91 1.85 -2.64 2.83
N SER A 92 0.78 -2.21 3.48
CA SER A 92 0.83 -1.51 4.76
C SER A 92 -0.08 -2.15 5.80
N ASP A 93 0.48 -2.55 6.94
CA ASP A 93 -0.28 -2.77 8.16
C ASP A 93 -0.62 -1.42 8.77
N VAL A 94 -1.88 -1.15 9.01
CA VAL A 94 -2.33 0.03 9.76
C VAL A 94 -2.18 -0.28 11.24
N ARG A 95 -0.99 0.00 11.78
CA ARG A 95 -0.59 -0.51 13.10
C ARG A 95 -1.11 0.35 14.25
N THR A 96 -0.90 1.65 14.21
CA THR A 96 -1.14 2.52 15.35
C THR A 96 -1.44 3.96 14.90
N TYR A 97 -2.33 4.61 15.64
CA TYR A 97 -2.47 6.05 15.66
C TYR A 97 -1.63 6.64 16.80
N TRP A 98 -0.85 7.65 16.48
CA TRP A 98 -0.11 8.46 17.45
C TRP A 98 -0.70 9.85 17.52
N SER A 99 -1.35 10.20 18.64
CA SER A 99 -1.77 11.58 18.86
C SER A 99 -0.56 12.47 19.18
N PRO A 100 -0.62 13.79 18.89
CA PRO A 100 0.45 14.73 19.25
C PRO A 100 0.81 14.66 20.73
N GLU A 101 -0.19 14.57 21.62
CA GLU A 101 0.00 14.50 23.07
C GLU A 101 0.67 13.18 23.50
N SER A 102 0.35 12.07 22.82
CA SER A 102 0.98 10.79 23.13
C SER A 102 2.45 10.77 22.71
N VAL A 103 2.78 11.37 21.57
CA VAL A 103 4.17 11.51 21.13
C VAL A 103 4.95 12.42 22.07
N GLU A 104 4.42 13.61 22.42
CA GLU A 104 5.06 14.52 23.37
C GLU A 104 5.28 13.85 24.73
N ARG A 105 4.30 13.09 25.22
CA ARG A 105 4.42 12.38 26.51
C ARG A 105 5.54 11.34 26.53
N VAL A 106 5.75 10.60 25.44
CA VAL A 106 6.72 9.48 25.43
C VAL A 106 8.10 9.89 24.93
N THR A 107 8.20 10.99 24.17
CA THR A 107 9.46 11.46 23.58
C THR A 107 9.96 12.80 24.11
N GLY A 108 9.09 13.58 24.78
CA GLY A 108 9.36 14.96 25.16
C GLY A 108 9.35 15.95 23.99
N LYS A 109 8.99 15.52 22.77
CA LYS A 109 9.00 16.33 21.56
C LYS A 109 7.62 16.43 20.90
N LYS A 110 7.36 17.57 20.28
CA LYS A 110 6.11 17.83 19.56
C LYS A 110 6.23 17.43 18.10
N LEU A 111 5.17 16.84 17.58
CA LEU A 111 5.01 16.67 16.14
C LEU A 111 4.84 18.03 15.46
N THR A 112 5.45 18.21 14.29
CA THR A 112 5.43 19.46 13.51
C THR A 112 5.08 19.21 12.05
N GLY A 113 4.87 20.28 11.28
CA GLY A 113 4.57 20.19 9.85
C GLY A 113 3.32 19.39 9.58
N LYS A 114 3.38 18.47 8.62
CA LYS A 114 2.25 17.60 8.25
C LYS A 114 1.85 16.62 9.35
N ALA A 115 2.78 16.27 10.23
CA ALA A 115 2.54 15.41 11.37
C ALA A 115 1.85 16.08 12.56
N ALA A 116 1.70 17.43 12.55
CA ALA A 116 1.26 18.22 13.70
C ALA A 116 -0.08 17.79 14.32
N ASN A 117 -0.98 17.20 13.53
CA ASN A 117 -2.29 16.72 13.97
C ASN A 117 -2.30 15.24 14.37
N GLY A 118 -1.13 14.60 14.47
CA GLY A 118 -0.97 13.16 14.68
C GLY A 118 -0.62 12.43 13.41
N ILE A 119 -0.24 11.17 13.56
CA ILE A 119 0.22 10.30 12.47
C ILE A 119 -0.31 8.88 12.63
N MET A 120 -0.39 8.19 11.53
CA MET A 120 -0.58 6.74 11.49
C MET A 120 0.77 6.07 11.26
N HIS A 121 1.06 5.04 12.04
CA HIS A 121 2.20 4.17 11.83
C HIS A 121 1.79 3.03 10.89
N LEU A 122 2.34 3.06 9.69
CA LEU A 122 2.18 2.03 8.70
C LEU A 122 3.48 1.23 8.65
N ILE A 123 3.36 -0.07 8.81
CA ILE A 123 4.49 -1.01 8.72
C ILE A 123 4.14 -2.12 7.73
N ASN A 124 5.04 -3.07 7.54
CA ASN A 124 4.67 -4.40 7.06
C ASN A 124 5.34 -5.44 7.95
N SER A 125 4.55 -6.31 8.57
CA SER A 125 5.06 -7.45 9.37
C SER A 125 5.73 -8.54 8.53
N GLY A 126 5.98 -8.27 7.28
CA GLY A 126 6.71 -9.06 6.31
C GLY A 126 7.66 -8.16 5.54
N ALA A 127 7.51 -8.15 4.23
CA ALA A 127 8.32 -7.34 3.34
C ALA A 127 7.46 -6.45 2.45
N SER A 128 7.97 -5.29 2.12
CA SER A 128 7.34 -4.37 1.17
C SER A 128 8.21 -4.18 -0.06
N CYS A 129 7.63 -3.69 -1.16
CA CYS A 129 8.41 -3.34 -2.34
C CYS A 129 9.52 -2.34 -1.98
N LEU A 130 10.72 -2.52 -2.50
CA LEU A 130 11.87 -1.66 -2.21
C LEU A 130 11.68 -0.22 -2.70
N ASP A 131 10.85 -0.04 -3.73
CA ASP A 131 10.38 1.27 -4.21
C ASP A 131 9.75 2.09 -3.07
N GLY A 132 9.17 1.41 -2.07
CA GLY A 132 8.52 2.02 -0.91
C GLY A 132 9.45 2.84 -0.01
N SER A 133 10.77 2.64 -0.10
CA SER A 133 11.75 3.52 0.56
C SER A 133 11.71 4.93 -0.04
N ALA A 134 11.27 5.07 -1.29
CA ALA A 134 11.27 6.30 -2.07
C ALA A 134 12.63 7.00 -2.11
N ALA A 135 13.72 6.21 -2.11
CA ALA A 135 15.09 6.71 -2.22
C ALA A 135 15.41 7.22 -3.64
N ALA A 136 14.65 6.81 -4.66
CA ALA A 136 14.72 7.38 -5.99
C ALA A 136 14.36 8.88 -5.94
N LYS A 137 14.91 9.66 -6.89
CA LYS A 137 14.76 11.13 -6.90
C LYS A 137 13.98 11.59 -8.12
N ASN A 138 13.08 12.56 -7.90
CA ASN A 138 12.45 13.31 -8.97
C ASN A 138 13.40 14.42 -9.50
N GLU A 139 12.94 15.18 -10.48
CA GLU A 139 13.70 16.28 -11.10
C GLU A 139 14.10 17.38 -10.10
N LYS A 140 13.39 17.49 -8.97
CA LYS A 140 13.68 18.45 -7.89
C LYS A 140 14.63 17.89 -6.83
N GLY A 141 15.05 16.64 -6.95
CA GLY A 141 15.86 15.94 -5.96
C GLY A 141 15.08 15.44 -4.74
N GLU A 142 13.74 15.47 -4.77
CA GLU A 142 12.89 14.97 -3.72
C GLU A 142 12.71 13.45 -3.85
N GLY A 143 12.52 12.75 -2.72
CA GLY A 143 12.23 11.32 -2.72
C GLY A 143 10.90 11.01 -3.41
N CYS A 144 10.88 9.97 -4.21
CA CYS A 144 9.67 9.58 -4.95
C CYS A 144 9.66 8.10 -5.32
N MET A 145 8.47 7.59 -5.61
CA MET A 145 8.31 6.34 -6.36
C MET A 145 8.06 6.67 -7.82
N LYS A 146 8.79 6.02 -8.72
CA LYS A 146 8.68 6.23 -10.18
C LYS A 146 7.82 5.14 -10.82
N GLU A 147 7.30 5.43 -12.01
CA GLU A 147 6.79 4.38 -12.90
C GLU A 147 7.95 3.42 -13.22
N TRP A 148 7.70 2.14 -13.19
CA TRP A 148 8.76 1.11 -13.27
C TRP A 148 9.66 1.25 -14.50
N TRP A 149 9.12 1.71 -15.64
CA TRP A 149 9.91 1.92 -16.86
C TRP A 149 10.80 3.16 -16.82
N ASN A 150 10.54 4.10 -15.89
CA ASN A 150 11.32 5.30 -15.67
C ASN A 150 12.43 5.13 -14.63
N LEU A 151 12.53 3.95 -14.00
CA LEU A 151 13.64 3.66 -13.09
C LEU A 151 14.96 3.62 -13.87
N THR A 152 15.98 4.26 -13.32
CA THR A 152 17.37 4.18 -13.80
C THR A 152 18.18 3.21 -12.95
N ASP A 153 19.37 2.84 -13.41
CA ASP A 153 20.27 1.98 -12.61
C ASP A 153 20.69 2.68 -11.31
N GLU A 154 20.82 4.01 -11.32
CA GLU A 154 21.10 4.83 -10.14
C GLU A 154 19.93 4.79 -9.15
N ASP A 155 18.68 4.86 -9.64
CA ASP A 155 17.49 4.71 -8.80
C ASP A 155 17.45 3.32 -8.15
N ILE A 156 17.66 2.27 -8.93
CA ILE A 156 17.68 0.88 -8.44
C ILE A 156 18.76 0.71 -7.36
N LYS A 157 19.93 1.27 -7.59
CA LYS A 157 21.01 1.26 -6.61
C LYS A 157 20.60 1.99 -5.33
N ALA A 158 20.05 3.20 -5.44
CA ALA A 158 19.62 3.99 -4.29
C ALA A 158 18.52 3.29 -3.48
N LEU A 159 17.53 2.69 -4.14
CA LEU A 159 16.44 1.92 -3.50
C LEU A 159 16.98 0.69 -2.78
N THR A 160 17.95 0.00 -3.39
CA THR A 160 18.60 -1.17 -2.78
C THR A 160 19.44 -0.78 -1.56
N GLU A 161 20.24 0.30 -1.66
CA GLU A 161 21.08 0.80 -0.58
C GLU A 161 20.27 1.39 0.59
N ALA A 162 19.05 1.90 0.33
CA ALA A 162 18.14 2.40 1.36
C ALA A 162 17.44 1.28 2.13
N THR A 163 17.59 0.03 1.73
CA THR A 163 16.95 -1.12 2.36
C THR A 163 17.97 -1.93 3.15
N ASP A 164 17.76 -2.04 4.46
CA ASP A 164 18.52 -2.90 5.33
C ASP A 164 17.90 -4.31 5.38
N TRP A 165 18.64 -5.31 4.94
CA TRP A 165 18.24 -6.70 5.04
C TRP A 165 18.58 -7.22 6.43
N CYS A 166 17.62 -7.12 7.33
CA CYS A 166 17.75 -7.55 8.70
C CYS A 166 17.48 -9.05 8.82
N ARG A 167 18.08 -9.71 9.79
CA ARG A 167 17.71 -11.06 10.18
C ARG A 167 16.29 -11.04 10.73
N ALA A 168 15.43 -11.91 10.22
CA ALA A 168 14.07 -12.05 10.73
C ALA A 168 14.07 -12.45 12.20
N ASN A 169 13.16 -11.88 12.98
CA ASN A 169 13.05 -12.15 14.40
C ASN A 169 12.61 -13.61 14.64
N TYR A 170 13.40 -14.39 15.34
CA TYR A 170 13.10 -15.79 15.63
C TYR A 170 11.87 -16.02 16.48
N GLU A 171 11.41 -15.01 17.22
CA GLU A 171 10.17 -15.12 17.97
C GLU A 171 8.96 -15.32 17.04
N TYR A 172 9.01 -14.69 15.87
CA TYR A 172 7.97 -14.79 14.84
C TYR A 172 8.31 -15.79 13.73
N PHE A 173 9.59 -15.94 13.39
CA PHE A 173 10.07 -16.71 12.23
C PHE A 173 11.14 -17.70 12.67
N ARG A 174 10.74 -18.80 13.29
CA ARG A 174 11.67 -19.81 13.84
C ARG A 174 12.55 -20.46 12.78
N GLY A 175 12.04 -20.59 11.55
CA GLY A 175 12.81 -21.05 10.39
C GLY A 175 13.83 -20.03 9.87
N GLY A 176 13.86 -18.82 10.45
CA GLY A 176 14.78 -17.74 10.05
C GLY A 176 14.29 -16.98 8.83
N GLY A 177 15.23 -16.39 8.10
CA GLY A 177 14.99 -15.58 6.92
C GLY A 177 15.43 -14.13 7.12
N PHE A 178 14.86 -13.24 6.31
CA PHE A 178 15.18 -11.82 6.31
C PHE A 178 13.92 -10.98 6.37
N SER A 179 14.06 -9.78 6.91
CA SER A 179 13.11 -8.68 6.77
C SER A 179 13.78 -7.53 6.05
N SER A 180 13.02 -6.72 5.32
CA SER A 180 13.51 -5.60 4.53
C SER A 180 13.15 -4.29 5.20
N HIS A 181 14.02 -3.81 6.10
CA HIS A 181 13.80 -2.54 6.78
C HIS A 181 14.15 -1.35 5.89
N PHE A 182 13.25 -0.39 5.84
CA PHE A 182 13.49 0.97 5.34
C PHE A 182 12.53 1.95 6.02
N LYS A 183 12.88 3.23 5.99
CA LYS A 183 11.97 4.34 6.29
C LYS A 183 11.56 5.00 4.98
N THR A 184 10.28 5.09 4.71
CA THR A 184 9.79 5.82 3.52
C THR A 184 10.19 7.30 3.60
N ALA A 185 10.70 7.85 2.51
CA ALA A 185 11.06 9.26 2.41
C ALA A 185 9.88 10.18 2.77
N ALA A 186 10.18 11.35 3.33
CA ALA A 186 9.18 12.32 3.77
C ALA A 186 8.54 13.12 2.65
N GLU A 187 7.48 13.82 3.02
CA GLU A 187 6.78 14.83 2.21
C GLU A 187 6.23 14.30 0.88
N MET A 188 6.24 12.99 0.70
CA MET A 188 5.72 12.36 -0.50
C MET A 188 4.19 12.31 -0.44
N PRO A 189 3.47 12.85 -1.45
CA PRO A 189 2.03 12.66 -1.54
C PRO A 189 1.73 11.19 -1.79
N VAL A 190 0.81 10.63 -1.02
CA VAL A 190 0.41 9.23 -1.12
C VAL A 190 -1.09 9.05 -0.98
N THR A 191 -1.59 7.97 -1.53
CA THR A 191 -2.96 7.51 -1.37
C THR A 191 -2.96 6.10 -0.79
N MET A 192 -3.61 5.91 0.34
CA MET A 192 -3.86 4.60 0.93
C MET A 192 -5.22 4.09 0.47
N ILE A 193 -5.29 2.82 0.09
CA ILE A 193 -6.43 2.17 -0.54
C ILE A 193 -6.74 0.88 0.22
N ARG A 194 -8.02 0.58 0.39
CA ARG A 194 -8.46 -0.72 0.89
C ARG A 194 -9.74 -1.16 0.20
N THR A 195 -9.72 -2.38 -0.33
CA THR A 195 -10.91 -3.11 -0.78
C THR A 195 -11.44 -3.95 0.39
N ASN A 196 -12.72 -3.79 0.71
CA ASN A 196 -13.39 -4.59 1.74
C ASN A 196 -14.62 -5.29 1.15
N ILE A 197 -15.07 -6.35 1.81
CA ILE A 197 -16.39 -6.95 1.56
C ILE A 197 -17.27 -6.59 2.74
N VAL A 198 -18.30 -5.80 2.49
CA VAL A 198 -19.24 -5.34 3.51
C VAL A 198 -20.54 -6.13 3.39
N GLU A 199 -21.00 -6.70 4.49
CA GLU A 199 -22.24 -7.48 4.51
C GLU A 199 -23.42 -6.62 4.02
N GLY A 200 -24.23 -7.18 3.12
CA GLY A 200 -25.38 -6.50 2.51
C GLY A 200 -25.03 -5.48 1.42
N VAL A 201 -23.74 -5.15 1.24
CA VAL A 201 -23.29 -4.20 0.20
C VAL A 201 -22.42 -4.89 -0.85
N GLY A 202 -21.54 -5.80 -0.42
CA GLY A 202 -20.55 -6.45 -1.28
C GLY A 202 -19.20 -5.73 -1.26
N PRO A 203 -18.43 -5.77 -2.36
CA PRO A 203 -17.14 -5.08 -2.44
C PRO A 203 -17.31 -3.58 -2.27
N THR A 204 -16.47 -2.98 -1.43
CA THR A 204 -16.39 -1.53 -1.22
C THR A 204 -14.94 -1.08 -1.29
N LEU A 205 -14.71 0.19 -1.57
CA LEU A 205 -13.38 0.79 -1.59
C LEU A 205 -13.29 1.89 -0.53
N GLN A 206 -12.17 1.94 0.18
CA GLN A 206 -11.79 3.04 1.07
C GLN A 206 -10.53 3.71 0.51
N ILE A 207 -10.49 5.04 0.55
CA ILE A 207 -9.45 5.85 -0.07
C ILE A 207 -9.07 6.98 0.86
N ILE A 208 -7.81 7.09 1.25
CA ILE A 208 -7.30 8.20 2.05
C ILE A 208 -6.04 8.76 1.42
N GLU A 209 -6.09 10.03 1.06
CA GLU A 209 -4.93 10.80 0.64
C GLU A 209 -4.25 11.46 1.82
N GLY A 210 -2.94 11.61 1.73
CA GLY A 210 -2.12 12.29 2.72
C GLY A 210 -0.67 12.37 2.28
N TYR A 211 0.20 12.50 3.25
CA TYR A 211 1.64 12.62 3.00
C TYR A 211 2.43 11.69 3.91
N THR A 212 3.56 11.23 3.40
CA THR A 212 4.57 10.62 4.27
C THR A 212 5.26 11.69 5.12
N CYS A 213 5.66 11.32 6.33
CA CYS A 213 6.36 12.22 7.25
C CYS A 213 7.72 11.63 7.62
N VAL A 214 8.67 12.49 7.97
CA VAL A 214 9.87 12.12 8.69
C VAL A 214 9.74 12.58 10.12
N LEU A 215 10.11 11.73 11.04
CA LEU A 215 10.29 12.05 12.44
C LEU A 215 11.77 12.23 12.72
N GLU A 216 12.09 13.06 13.70
CA GLU A 216 13.46 13.15 14.23
C GLU A 216 13.90 11.73 14.67
N ASP A 217 15.16 11.39 14.48
CA ASP A 217 15.65 10.02 14.66
C ASP A 217 15.39 9.45 16.05
N ASP A 218 15.50 10.26 17.09
CA ASP A 218 15.19 9.84 18.45
C ASP A 218 13.68 9.63 18.68
N VAL A 219 12.82 10.46 18.09
CA VAL A 219 11.36 10.26 18.10
C VAL A 219 11.01 9.00 17.36
N HIS A 220 11.52 8.84 16.13
CA HIS A 220 11.33 7.64 15.33
C HIS A 220 11.71 6.38 16.13
N LYS A 221 12.89 6.36 16.72
CA LYS A 221 13.39 5.23 17.49
C LYS A 221 12.45 4.82 18.63
N VAL A 222 11.93 5.77 19.38
CA VAL A 222 11.03 5.50 20.51
C VAL A 222 9.68 4.95 20.03
N LEU A 223 9.14 5.49 18.94
CA LEU A 223 7.84 5.03 18.42
C LEU A 223 7.95 3.68 17.70
N ASP A 224 9.04 3.47 16.98
CA ASP A 224 9.30 2.24 16.23
C ASP A 224 9.61 1.05 17.14
N GLU A 225 10.18 1.28 18.32
CA GLU A 225 10.37 0.24 19.36
C GLU A 225 9.09 -0.47 19.81
N ARG A 226 7.93 0.08 19.46
CA ARG A 226 6.61 -0.54 19.71
C ARG A 226 6.25 -1.63 18.69
N THR A 227 7.06 -1.77 17.65
CA THR A 227 6.93 -2.80 16.62
C THR A 227 8.26 -3.54 16.48
N ASP A 228 8.43 -4.34 15.45
CA ASP A 228 9.72 -4.93 15.13
C ASP A 228 10.53 -3.98 14.24
N ARG A 229 11.69 -3.56 14.70
CA ARG A 229 12.57 -2.62 13.99
C ARG A 229 13.13 -3.15 12.67
N SER A 230 12.99 -4.43 12.39
CA SER A 230 13.38 -5.01 11.11
C SER A 230 12.35 -4.82 10.00
N TRP A 231 11.17 -4.27 10.33
CA TRP A 231 10.09 -4.09 9.37
C TRP A 231 10.13 -2.73 8.69
N PRO A 232 9.72 -2.65 7.41
CA PRO A 232 9.62 -1.37 6.71
C PRO A 232 8.57 -0.48 7.38
N THR A 233 8.89 0.81 7.47
CA THR A 233 8.08 1.81 8.19
C THR A 233 7.75 3.00 7.31
N THR A 234 6.48 3.38 7.31
CA THR A 234 5.96 4.62 6.73
C THR A 234 5.19 5.41 7.80
N TRP A 235 5.62 6.62 8.08
CA TRP A 235 4.85 7.57 8.89
C TRP A 235 3.88 8.31 7.98
N PHE A 236 2.59 8.21 8.24
CA PHE A 236 1.55 8.73 7.36
C PHE A 236 0.68 9.77 8.08
N ALA A 237 0.58 10.95 7.49
CA ALA A 237 -0.34 12.01 7.91
C ALA A 237 -1.45 12.16 6.86
N PRO A 238 -2.70 11.76 7.15
CA PRO A 238 -3.81 11.96 6.24
C PRO A 238 -4.17 13.43 6.09
N ASN A 239 -4.66 13.81 4.91
CA ASN A 239 -5.23 15.13 4.68
C ASN A 239 -6.56 15.25 5.44
N LEU A 240 -6.62 16.20 6.37
CA LEU A 240 -7.80 16.48 7.17
C LEU A 240 -8.57 17.64 6.53
N SER A 241 -9.61 17.36 5.80
CA SER A 241 -10.33 18.41 5.07
C SER A 241 -11.82 18.16 4.87
N THR A 242 -12.31 16.98 5.23
CA THR A 242 -13.68 16.58 4.99
C THR A 242 -14.38 16.19 6.29
N LYS A 243 -15.72 16.18 6.26
CA LYS A 243 -16.53 15.68 7.39
C LYS A 243 -16.20 14.23 7.76
N SER A 244 -15.66 13.46 6.80
CA SER A 244 -15.30 12.06 7.00
C SER A 244 -13.91 11.89 7.59
N ALA A 245 -12.98 12.83 7.32
CA ALA A 245 -11.59 12.82 7.76
C ALA A 245 -11.26 14.07 8.57
N ASP A 246 -12.00 14.31 9.64
CA ASP A 246 -11.87 15.48 10.51
C ASP A 246 -10.70 15.38 11.51
N SER A 247 -10.21 14.18 11.76
CA SER A 247 -9.04 13.91 12.60
C SER A 247 -8.34 12.62 12.15
N VAL A 248 -7.04 12.52 12.47
CA VAL A 248 -6.25 11.30 12.18
C VAL A 248 -6.83 10.09 12.92
N TYR A 249 -7.32 10.31 14.15
CA TYR A 249 -8.01 9.27 14.92
C TYR A 249 -9.25 8.74 14.17
N ASN A 250 -10.10 9.64 13.67
CA ASN A 250 -11.30 9.24 12.95
C ASN A 250 -11.00 8.55 11.62
N VAL A 251 -9.93 8.95 10.92
CA VAL A 251 -9.45 8.23 9.73
C VAL A 251 -9.12 6.78 10.09
N MET A 252 -8.31 6.57 11.15
CA MET A 252 -7.96 5.22 11.57
C MET A 252 -9.17 4.44 12.11
N ALA A 253 -10.02 5.06 12.90
CA ALA A 253 -11.21 4.42 13.48
C ALA A 253 -12.22 3.97 12.43
N LYS A 254 -12.33 4.70 11.31
CA LYS A 254 -13.19 4.37 10.17
C LYS A 254 -12.52 3.45 9.15
N TRP A 255 -11.23 3.25 9.24
CA TRP A 255 -10.51 2.31 8.38
C TRP A 255 -10.88 0.88 8.74
N GLY A 256 -11.66 0.25 7.89
CA GLY A 256 -12.34 -1.02 8.18
C GLY A 256 -11.47 -2.28 8.11
N ALA A 257 -10.13 -2.13 8.16
CA ALA A 257 -9.19 -3.25 8.08
C ALA A 257 -7.87 -2.92 8.78
N ASN A 258 -7.11 -3.96 9.11
CA ASN A 258 -5.73 -3.82 9.60
C ASN A 258 -4.71 -3.58 8.48
N HIS A 259 -5.07 -3.76 7.22
CA HIS A 259 -4.20 -3.56 6.07
C HIS A 259 -4.71 -2.47 5.13
N GLY A 260 -3.79 -1.88 4.37
CA GLY A 260 -4.04 -0.99 3.25
C GLY A 260 -2.91 -1.07 2.23
N ALA A 261 -3.18 -0.69 1.01
CA ALA A 261 -2.15 -0.51 -0.02
C ALA A 261 -1.85 0.98 -0.17
N THR A 262 -0.57 1.36 -0.07
CA THR A 262 -0.16 2.76 -0.22
C THR A 262 0.56 2.96 -1.54
N VAL A 263 0.12 3.95 -2.31
CA VAL A 263 0.71 4.31 -3.61
C VAL A 263 1.09 5.78 -3.65
N HIS A 264 2.12 6.10 -4.44
CA HIS A 264 2.59 7.47 -4.60
C HIS A 264 1.64 8.32 -5.45
N GLY A 265 1.37 9.51 -4.97
CA GLY A 265 0.51 10.52 -5.57
C GLY A 265 -0.86 10.61 -4.89
N HIS A 266 -1.50 11.77 -5.03
CA HIS A 266 -2.91 11.95 -4.71
C HIS A 266 -3.73 11.51 -5.91
N VAL A 267 -4.16 10.26 -5.91
CA VAL A 267 -4.88 9.59 -7.01
C VAL A 267 -6.30 9.16 -6.63
N GLY A 268 -6.81 9.69 -5.53
CA GLY A 268 -8.12 9.32 -5.01
C GLY A 268 -9.25 9.62 -5.99
N ASP A 269 -9.18 10.71 -6.73
CA ASP A 269 -10.13 11.07 -7.79
C ASP A 269 -10.17 10.04 -8.93
N ARG A 270 -9.01 9.53 -9.34
CA ARG A 270 -8.91 8.48 -10.36
C ARG A 270 -9.47 7.14 -9.84
N LEU A 271 -9.18 6.82 -8.58
CA LEU A 271 -9.70 5.62 -7.93
C LEU A 271 -11.22 5.67 -7.75
N ILE A 272 -11.79 6.83 -7.39
CA ILE A 272 -13.24 7.03 -7.33
C ILE A 272 -13.86 6.83 -8.71
N THR A 273 -13.24 7.39 -9.76
CA THR A 273 -13.70 7.21 -11.14
C THR A 273 -13.64 5.73 -11.55
N LEU A 274 -12.53 5.04 -11.25
CA LEU A 274 -12.38 3.62 -11.52
C LEU A 274 -13.40 2.77 -10.75
N ALA A 275 -13.62 3.07 -9.47
CA ALA A 275 -14.63 2.40 -8.66
C ALA A 275 -16.05 2.56 -9.26
N SER A 276 -16.37 3.77 -9.74
CA SER A 276 -17.64 4.03 -10.43
C SER A 276 -17.78 3.19 -11.71
N MET A 277 -16.72 3.07 -12.50
CA MET A 277 -16.73 2.23 -13.71
C MET A 277 -16.88 0.73 -13.38
N LEU A 278 -16.28 0.28 -12.30
CA LEU A 278 -16.38 -1.09 -11.79
C LEU A 278 -17.65 -1.34 -10.98
N ARG A 279 -18.44 -0.29 -10.72
CA ARG A 279 -19.64 -0.32 -9.89
C ARG A 279 -19.35 -0.78 -8.45
N ILE A 280 -18.23 -0.34 -7.90
CA ILE A 280 -17.82 -0.59 -6.52
C ILE A 280 -18.09 0.69 -5.71
N PRO A 281 -18.91 0.67 -4.66
CA PRO A 281 -19.12 1.81 -3.79
C PRO A 281 -17.81 2.24 -3.11
N VAL A 282 -17.58 3.57 -3.04
CA VAL A 282 -16.54 4.13 -2.21
C VAL A 282 -17.14 4.45 -0.85
N ALA A 283 -16.80 3.65 0.15
CA ALA A 283 -17.39 3.75 1.49
C ALA A 283 -16.78 4.87 2.33
N PHE A 284 -15.55 5.27 2.02
CA PHE A 284 -14.83 6.29 2.76
C PHE A 284 -13.74 6.94 1.91
N HIS A 285 -13.67 8.27 1.88
CA HIS A 285 -12.59 9.02 1.23
C HIS A 285 -12.46 10.44 1.80
N ASN A 286 -11.32 11.08 1.54
CA ASN A 286 -11.04 12.49 1.85
C ASN A 286 -10.74 13.35 0.62
N VAL A 287 -11.09 12.87 -0.57
CA VAL A 287 -10.92 13.61 -1.83
C VAL A 287 -11.94 14.74 -1.86
N THR A 288 -11.52 15.95 -2.24
CA THR A 288 -12.38 17.13 -2.32
C THR A 288 -13.30 17.08 -3.55
N GLU A 289 -14.47 17.68 -3.44
CA GLU A 289 -15.52 17.63 -4.46
C GLU A 289 -15.09 18.14 -5.83
N ASP A 290 -14.26 19.21 -5.84
CA ASP A 290 -13.75 19.85 -7.06
C ASP A 290 -12.84 18.94 -7.87
N ARG A 291 -12.25 17.90 -7.25
CA ARG A 291 -11.41 16.92 -7.92
C ARG A 291 -12.17 15.71 -8.45
N ILE A 292 -13.38 15.46 -7.97
CA ILE A 292 -14.13 14.25 -8.31
C ILE A 292 -14.83 14.45 -9.66
N PHE A 293 -14.45 13.65 -10.66
CA PHE A 293 -15.12 13.65 -11.94
C PHE A 293 -16.52 13.07 -11.83
N ARG A 294 -17.52 13.87 -12.23
CA ARG A 294 -18.93 13.47 -12.32
C ARG A 294 -19.40 13.62 -13.75
N PRO A 295 -19.70 12.54 -14.49
CA PRO A 295 -20.38 12.63 -15.76
C PRO A 295 -21.72 13.35 -15.57
N HIS A 296 -22.10 14.20 -16.54
CA HIS A 296 -23.33 15.02 -16.47
C HIS A 296 -24.60 14.18 -16.18
N SER A 297 -24.62 12.92 -16.58
CA SER A 297 -25.69 11.97 -16.29
C SER A 297 -25.89 11.68 -14.79
N PHE A 298 -24.87 11.84 -13.96
CA PHE A 298 -24.98 11.67 -12.50
C PHE A 298 -25.59 12.90 -11.82
N ASN A 299 -25.43 14.10 -12.38
CA ASN A 299 -26.02 15.33 -11.86
C ASN A 299 -27.56 15.36 -12.00
N GLY A 300 -28.14 14.51 -12.84
CA GLY A 300 -29.58 14.39 -13.04
C GLY A 300 -30.33 13.73 -11.88
N PHE A 301 -29.67 13.18 -10.89
CA PHE A 301 -30.32 12.48 -9.76
C PHE A 301 -30.62 13.37 -8.54
N GLY A 302 -30.38 14.67 -8.62
CA GLY A 302 -30.99 15.67 -7.75
C GLY A 302 -30.51 15.73 -6.30
N THR A 303 -29.31 15.28 -5.97
CA THR A 303 -28.71 15.44 -4.64
C THR A 303 -27.35 16.14 -4.73
N THR A 304 -27.08 17.01 -3.78
CA THR A 304 -25.79 17.69 -3.63
C THR A 304 -24.81 16.91 -2.74
N ASP A 305 -25.26 15.81 -2.15
CA ASP A 305 -24.42 14.91 -1.36
C ASP A 305 -23.72 13.91 -2.28
N LEU A 306 -22.48 14.20 -2.59
CA LEU A 306 -21.66 13.39 -3.51
C LEU A 306 -21.37 11.99 -2.97
N GLU A 307 -21.14 11.82 -1.69
CA GLU A 307 -20.96 10.50 -1.08
C GLU A 307 -22.23 9.65 -1.22
N SER A 308 -23.37 10.27 -0.96
CA SER A 308 -24.69 9.65 -1.14
C SER A 308 -25.01 9.34 -2.59
N GLN A 309 -24.59 10.20 -3.52
CA GLN A 309 -24.78 9.98 -4.97
C GLN A 309 -23.93 8.83 -5.46
N ASP A 310 -22.66 8.75 -5.04
CA ASP A 310 -21.78 7.65 -5.40
C ASP A 310 -22.29 6.33 -4.89
N PHE A 311 -22.69 6.31 -3.64
CA PHE A 311 -23.24 5.12 -3.02
C PHE A 311 -24.52 4.67 -3.74
N ARG A 312 -25.42 5.59 -4.06
CA ARG A 312 -26.66 5.26 -4.78
C ARG A 312 -26.39 4.79 -6.20
N ALA A 313 -25.53 5.48 -6.95
CA ALA A 313 -25.19 5.06 -8.29
C ALA A 313 -24.59 3.65 -8.30
N CYS A 314 -23.65 3.38 -7.41
CA CYS A 314 -23.03 2.08 -7.28
C CYS A 314 -24.02 1.03 -6.76
N ALA A 315 -24.89 1.35 -5.82
CA ALA A 315 -25.91 0.43 -5.29
C ALA A 315 -27.02 0.14 -6.31
N TYR A 316 -27.35 1.12 -7.16
CA TYR A 316 -28.42 0.98 -8.17
C TYR A 316 -27.95 0.27 -9.44
N TYR A 317 -26.74 0.57 -9.89
CA TYR A 317 -26.16 0.06 -11.14
C TYR A 317 -25.01 -0.90 -10.89
N GLY A 318 -24.64 -1.12 -9.64
CA GLY A 318 -23.61 -2.06 -9.23
C GLY A 318 -23.94 -3.49 -9.65
N PRO A 319 -22.97 -4.38 -9.63
CA PRO A 319 -23.26 -5.79 -9.70
C PRO A 319 -24.25 -6.09 -8.59
N LEU A 320 -25.38 -6.65 -8.94
CA LEU A 320 -26.40 -7.06 -8.00
C LEU A 320 -25.83 -8.24 -7.19
N TYR A 321 -25.07 -7.94 -6.16
CA TYR A 321 -24.78 -8.90 -5.11
C TYR A 321 -26.05 -9.04 -4.26
N ARG A 322 -26.97 -9.83 -4.77
CA ARG A 322 -28.15 -10.26 -4.04
C ARG A 322 -27.97 -11.70 -3.62
#